data_30aae987ac0bd910b0526322d40e616f
#
_entry.id   30aae987ac0bd910b0526322d40e616f
#
_cell.length_a   1.000
_cell.length_b   1.000
_cell.length_c   1.000
_cell.angle_alpha   90.00
_cell.angle_beta   90.00
_cell.angle_gamma   90.00
#
_symmetry.space_group_name_H-M   'P 1'
#
loop_
_entity.id
_entity.type
_entity.pdbx_description
1 polymer ?
#
loop_
_entity_poly.entity_id
_entity_poly.type
_entity_poly.pdbx_seq_one_letter_code
_entity_poly.pdbx_strand_id
1 'polypeptide(L)'
;MKKNILYLLLGFLALTTSCQDPEYVLPTADRQGITSLTALFTSGPYVDKEAVVYTIADASVDKYVIPMPWYYPENSDNETSEYMKTMRVQAKLAPNCTIEPVLSILDLTKENYFTYTDAQGYKKQICITGERVKSTKCQLLSFSIPSEDITGIIDEDHKTVSLISAEDLSSCLADYSLSAHATMSPDPKTESLNFNSPVELTVIAHDGVTKQTYTVQKAVPDKIPYGYRKGSETELFKLDMGVIGLPWTAANAPSLAVTGNNLVVCLGDGATTPAYYNASTGNKIGNVTLGSMNVASLGCMTSDSKGNILLATKATNGKSFSIYKTSSVTTAPTLLTTYTNNTGLDMGTKVSVQGDINTNASIIATCDGTASSGSNKFVRWIITDGVLGSPQVISVNGVGNWGAPASNTKVVTKGTTAQSDYFLSYYDPNILHWVNGANNNASKSLEDSDNGNSWAMNNNCLDTRSFNNAQYLVLVCTAHFPQWGGTPCLYMYDVTSDGSFTGTISTSDALSFNPSLSSYNSSDGIAATGDVLLAPTTDGYKLRAYYVDNNCKVIGGYEFDCIDK
;
A
#
# COMPACT_ATOMS: atom_id res chain seq x y z
N MET A 1 -31.37 -82.94 -13.82
CA MET A 1 -32.38 -81.86 -13.72
C MET A 1 -32.28 -80.97 -12.46
N LYS A 2 -31.90 -81.49 -11.31
CA LYS A 2 -31.84 -80.66 -10.06
C LYS A 2 -30.71 -79.54 -10.00
N LYS A 3 -29.61 -79.69 -10.72
CA LYS A 3 -28.54 -78.72 -10.79
C LYS A 3 -28.87 -77.51 -11.65
N ASN A 4 -29.62 -77.64 -12.71
CA ASN A 4 -29.96 -76.56 -13.63
C ASN A 4 -31.04 -75.62 -13.06
N ILE A 5 -31.91 -76.15 -12.17
CA ILE A 5 -32.91 -75.34 -11.45
C ILE A 5 -32.27 -74.45 -10.42
N LEU A 6 -31.18 -74.91 -9.77
CA LEU A 6 -30.46 -74.11 -8.81
C LEU A 6 -29.74 -72.92 -9.45
N TYR A 7 -29.20 -73.09 -10.65
CA TYR A 7 -28.57 -71.97 -11.38
C TYR A 7 -29.60 -70.94 -11.92
N LEU A 8 -30.81 -71.43 -12.29
CA LEU A 8 -31.91 -70.56 -12.71
C LEU A 8 -32.44 -69.73 -11.49
N LEU A 9 -32.57 -70.35 -10.33
CA LEU A 9 -32.96 -69.64 -9.10
C LEU A 9 -31.89 -68.65 -8.60
N LEU A 10 -30.60 -69.00 -8.70
CA LEU A 10 -29.51 -68.03 -8.39
C LEU A 10 -29.44 -66.88 -9.41
N GLY A 11 -29.71 -67.15 -10.70
CA GLY A 11 -29.77 -66.12 -11.71
C GLY A 11 -30.96 -65.14 -11.52
N PHE A 12 -32.08 -65.63 -11.02
CA PHE A 12 -33.26 -64.80 -10.72
C PHE A 12 -33.08 -63.97 -9.45
N LEU A 13 -32.36 -64.48 -8.41
CA LEU A 13 -32.02 -63.73 -7.23
C LEU A 13 -31.00 -62.60 -7.55
N ALA A 14 -30.09 -62.79 -8.52
CA ALA A 14 -29.14 -61.78 -8.93
C ALA A 14 -29.77 -60.63 -9.74
N LEU A 15 -30.94 -60.83 -10.30
CA LEU A 15 -31.66 -59.79 -11.08
C LEU A 15 -32.60 -58.93 -10.20
N THR A 16 -32.86 -59.33 -8.95
CA THR A 16 -33.73 -58.54 -8.05
C THR A 16 -32.98 -57.57 -7.13
N THR A 17 -31.63 -57.62 -7.12
CA THR A 17 -30.82 -56.69 -6.31
C THR A 17 -30.27 -55.48 -7.11
N SER A 18 -30.72 -55.31 -8.35
CA SER A 18 -30.19 -54.25 -9.24
C SER A 18 -31.05 -52.97 -9.30
N CYS A 19 -32.06 -52.87 -8.46
CA CYS A 19 -32.76 -51.61 -8.23
C CYS A 19 -32.53 -51.21 -6.77
N GLN A 20 -31.37 -50.65 -6.47
CA GLN A 20 -31.30 -49.75 -5.34
C GLN A 20 -32.04 -48.49 -5.74
N ASP A 21 -33.07 -48.15 -4.99
CA ASP A 21 -33.62 -46.81 -5.05
C ASP A 21 -32.46 -45.82 -4.90
N PRO A 22 -32.39 -44.77 -5.73
CA PRO A 22 -31.33 -43.80 -5.60
C PRO A 22 -31.36 -43.27 -4.19
N GLU A 23 -30.24 -43.46 -3.46
CA GLU A 23 -30.07 -42.91 -2.14
C GLU A 23 -30.34 -41.41 -2.24
N TYR A 24 -31.34 -40.95 -1.54
CA TYR A 24 -31.63 -39.51 -1.41
C TYR A 24 -30.45 -38.87 -0.66
N VAL A 25 -29.47 -38.44 -1.39
CA VAL A 25 -28.40 -37.63 -0.81
C VAL A 25 -29.00 -36.28 -0.51
N LEU A 26 -29.15 -35.95 0.77
CA LEU A 26 -29.55 -34.62 1.20
C LEU A 26 -28.62 -33.59 0.55
N PRO A 27 -29.16 -32.51 -0.02
CA PRO A 27 -28.35 -31.47 -0.63
C PRO A 27 -27.29 -30.99 0.38
N THR A 28 -26.02 -31.13 0.03
CA THR A 28 -24.95 -30.45 0.77
C THR A 28 -25.03 -28.95 0.48
N ALA A 29 -24.49 -28.11 1.36
CA ALA A 29 -24.46 -26.66 1.15
C ALA A 29 -23.91 -26.27 -0.22
N ASP A 30 -22.97 -27.04 -0.77
CA ASP A 30 -22.38 -26.86 -2.10
C ASP A 30 -23.34 -27.18 -3.26
N ARG A 31 -24.47 -27.80 -2.99
CA ARG A 31 -25.52 -28.17 -3.97
C ARG A 31 -26.79 -27.35 -3.84
N GLN A 32 -26.82 -26.44 -2.87
CA GLN A 32 -27.99 -25.61 -2.59
C GLN A 32 -27.97 -24.34 -3.43
N GLY A 33 -28.52 -24.41 -4.62
CA GLY A 33 -29.11 -23.32 -5.34
C GLY A 33 -28.22 -22.11 -5.63
N ILE A 34 -28.56 -21.01 -5.02
CA ILE A 34 -27.86 -19.74 -5.16
C ILE A 34 -26.81 -19.66 -4.06
N THR A 35 -25.54 -19.59 -4.42
CA THR A 35 -24.43 -19.52 -3.44
C THR A 35 -24.03 -18.10 -3.10
N SER A 36 -24.17 -17.17 -4.06
CA SER A 36 -23.98 -15.74 -3.81
C SER A 36 -24.74 -14.90 -4.83
N LEU A 37 -25.01 -13.65 -4.43
CA LEU A 37 -25.52 -12.58 -5.29
C LEU A 37 -24.50 -11.45 -5.28
N THR A 38 -24.09 -11.00 -6.47
CA THR A 38 -23.18 -9.85 -6.62
C THR A 38 -23.97 -8.69 -7.21
N ALA A 39 -23.93 -7.54 -6.56
CA ALA A 39 -24.50 -6.29 -7.06
C ALA A 39 -23.39 -5.38 -7.59
N LEU A 40 -23.51 -4.95 -8.85
CA LEU A 40 -22.55 -4.08 -9.53
C LEU A 40 -23.23 -2.76 -9.91
N PHE A 41 -22.46 -1.68 -9.84
CA PHE A 41 -22.91 -0.36 -10.28
C PHE A 41 -23.09 -0.29 -11.79
N THR A 42 -24.14 0.38 -12.25
CA THR A 42 -24.43 0.59 -13.68
C THR A 42 -24.26 2.05 -14.12
N SER A 43 -24.02 2.96 -13.19
CA SER A 43 -23.93 4.39 -13.46
C SER A 43 -22.89 5.07 -12.57
N GLY A 44 -22.51 6.29 -12.95
CA GLY A 44 -21.57 7.10 -12.20
C GLY A 44 -20.10 6.64 -12.38
N PRO A 45 -19.21 7.10 -11.53
CA PRO A 45 -17.77 6.80 -11.63
C PRO A 45 -17.41 5.35 -11.26
N TYR A 46 -18.36 4.58 -10.76
CA TYR A 46 -18.15 3.22 -10.25
C TYR A 46 -18.75 2.13 -11.17
N VAL A 47 -19.09 2.48 -12.41
CA VAL A 47 -19.64 1.51 -13.39
C VAL A 47 -18.77 0.26 -13.42
N ASP A 48 -19.44 -0.92 -13.40
CA ASP A 48 -18.84 -2.26 -13.37
C ASP A 48 -18.04 -2.62 -12.10
N LYS A 49 -17.98 -1.74 -11.11
CA LYS A 49 -17.44 -2.10 -9.78
C LYS A 49 -18.49 -2.87 -8.98
N GLU A 50 -18.01 -3.84 -8.21
CA GLU A 50 -18.83 -4.58 -7.26
C GLU A 50 -19.14 -3.69 -6.05
N ALA A 51 -20.43 -3.47 -5.78
CA ALA A 51 -20.86 -2.82 -4.55
C ALA A 51 -20.80 -3.78 -3.37
N VAL A 52 -21.23 -5.03 -3.61
CA VAL A 52 -21.24 -6.08 -2.58
C VAL A 52 -21.34 -7.45 -3.23
N VAL A 53 -20.66 -8.44 -2.61
CA VAL A 53 -20.87 -9.86 -2.85
C VAL A 53 -21.58 -10.43 -1.62
N TYR A 54 -22.85 -10.73 -1.77
CA TYR A 54 -23.68 -11.32 -0.71
C TYR A 54 -23.60 -12.84 -0.78
N THR A 55 -22.86 -13.45 0.13
CA THR A 55 -22.81 -14.91 0.29
C THR A 55 -24.04 -15.40 1.02
N ILE A 56 -24.73 -16.37 0.45
CA ILE A 56 -25.99 -16.91 1.02
C ILE A 56 -25.64 -18.03 1.99
N ALA A 57 -25.90 -17.78 3.27
CA ALA A 57 -25.65 -18.74 4.34
C ALA A 57 -26.78 -19.79 4.46
N ASP A 58 -28.02 -19.40 4.15
CA ASP A 58 -29.20 -20.26 4.17
C ASP A 58 -29.92 -20.20 2.82
N ALA A 59 -29.76 -21.26 2.03
CA ALA A 59 -30.38 -21.38 0.72
C ALA A 59 -31.86 -21.81 0.76
N SER A 60 -32.40 -22.11 1.94
CA SER A 60 -33.82 -22.48 2.10
C SER A 60 -34.76 -21.29 2.00
N VAL A 61 -34.24 -20.07 2.22
CA VAL A 61 -35.04 -18.83 2.18
C VAL A 61 -35.54 -18.54 0.77
N ASP A 62 -36.71 -17.87 0.73
CA ASP A 62 -37.31 -17.45 -0.54
C ASP A 62 -37.08 -15.97 -0.82
N LYS A 63 -36.59 -15.22 0.15
CA LYS A 63 -36.30 -13.80 0.03
C LYS A 63 -34.81 -13.52 0.35
N TYR A 64 -34.12 -12.97 -0.62
CA TYR A 64 -32.71 -12.57 -0.53
C TYR A 64 -32.63 -11.06 -0.44
N VAL A 65 -32.18 -10.55 0.72
CA VAL A 65 -31.98 -9.12 0.95
C VAL A 65 -30.48 -8.83 0.81
N ILE A 66 -30.09 -8.20 -0.28
CA ILE A 66 -28.68 -7.86 -0.54
C ILE A 66 -28.29 -6.70 0.39
N PRO A 67 -27.28 -6.88 1.27
CA PRO A 67 -26.85 -5.83 2.21
C PRO A 67 -25.97 -4.80 1.49
N MET A 68 -26.59 -3.80 0.90
CA MET A 68 -25.90 -2.73 0.19
C MET A 68 -25.15 -1.83 1.17
N PRO A 69 -23.86 -1.51 0.93
CA PRO A 69 -23.14 -0.58 1.79
C PRO A 69 -23.83 0.79 1.81
N TRP A 70 -23.78 1.48 2.93
CA TRP A 70 -24.40 2.81 3.05
C TRP A 70 -23.72 3.85 2.17
N TYR A 71 -22.37 3.81 2.14
CA TYR A 71 -21.52 4.65 1.31
C TYR A 71 -20.63 3.79 0.40
N TYR A 72 -20.29 4.32 -0.78
CA TYR A 72 -19.32 3.67 -1.66
C TYR A 72 -18.46 4.72 -2.41
N PRO A 73 -17.12 4.66 -2.32
CA PRO A 73 -16.33 3.81 -1.40
C PRO A 73 -16.73 4.04 0.07
N GLU A 74 -16.45 3.05 0.92
CA GLU A 74 -16.88 3.07 2.33
C GLU A 74 -16.44 4.33 3.10
N ASN A 75 -15.26 4.87 2.73
CA ASN A 75 -14.66 6.07 3.34
C ASN A 75 -15.11 7.39 2.68
N SER A 76 -16.12 7.37 1.83
CA SER A 76 -16.68 8.55 1.17
C SER A 76 -18.04 8.92 1.74
N ASP A 77 -18.52 10.13 1.42
CA ASP A 77 -19.89 10.56 1.71
C ASP A 77 -20.86 10.26 0.56
N ASN A 78 -20.44 9.42 -0.41
CA ASN A 78 -21.27 9.07 -1.56
C ASN A 78 -22.26 7.97 -1.20
N GLU A 79 -23.50 8.35 -0.93
CA GLU A 79 -24.56 7.43 -0.56
C GLU A 79 -24.99 6.52 -1.72
N THR A 80 -25.27 5.25 -1.41
CA THR A 80 -25.64 4.26 -2.42
C THR A 80 -27.14 4.26 -2.76
N SER A 81 -27.97 5.06 -2.10
CA SER A 81 -29.43 5.09 -2.25
C SER A 81 -29.90 5.25 -3.70
N GLU A 82 -29.31 6.17 -4.45
CA GLU A 82 -29.70 6.39 -5.84
C GLU A 82 -29.19 5.28 -6.77
N TYR A 83 -28.03 4.73 -6.52
CA TYR A 83 -27.49 3.62 -7.32
C TYR A 83 -28.33 2.35 -7.19
N MET A 84 -28.95 2.10 -6.02
CA MET A 84 -29.79 0.93 -5.77
C MET A 84 -30.97 0.80 -6.73
N LYS A 85 -31.39 1.91 -7.34
CA LYS A 85 -32.49 1.91 -8.32
C LYS A 85 -32.13 1.22 -9.64
N THR A 86 -30.82 1.05 -9.92
CA THR A 86 -30.34 0.49 -11.18
C THR A 86 -29.06 -0.31 -10.96
N MET A 87 -29.12 -1.41 -10.19
CA MET A 87 -27.98 -2.29 -9.96
C MET A 87 -28.01 -3.49 -10.91
N ARG A 88 -26.86 -3.82 -11.50
CA ARG A 88 -26.72 -5.10 -12.20
C ARG A 88 -26.47 -6.20 -11.19
N VAL A 89 -27.39 -7.16 -11.11
CA VAL A 89 -27.29 -8.28 -10.17
C VAL A 89 -26.90 -9.54 -10.92
N GLN A 90 -25.92 -10.25 -10.38
CA GLN A 90 -25.43 -11.53 -10.88
C GLN A 90 -25.56 -12.58 -9.76
N ALA A 91 -25.96 -13.78 -10.13
CA ALA A 91 -26.02 -14.91 -9.21
C ALA A 91 -24.97 -15.97 -9.55
N LYS A 92 -24.30 -16.47 -8.53
CA LYS A 92 -23.52 -17.69 -8.63
C LYS A 92 -24.42 -18.87 -8.27
N LEU A 93 -24.72 -19.68 -9.26
CA LEU A 93 -25.63 -20.82 -9.12
C LEU A 93 -24.86 -22.14 -9.01
N ALA A 94 -25.44 -23.09 -8.31
CA ALA A 94 -25.01 -24.49 -8.40
C ALA A 94 -25.24 -25.03 -9.82
N PRO A 95 -24.48 -26.07 -10.25
CA PRO A 95 -24.70 -26.69 -11.58
C PRO A 95 -26.14 -27.12 -11.81
N ASN A 96 -26.63 -26.88 -13.03
CA ASN A 96 -27.97 -27.21 -13.47
C ASN A 96 -29.12 -26.46 -12.77
N CYS A 97 -28.82 -25.38 -12.03
CA CYS A 97 -29.85 -24.49 -11.51
C CYS A 97 -30.03 -23.28 -12.43
N THR A 98 -31.26 -22.75 -12.49
CA THR A 98 -31.57 -21.58 -13.32
C THR A 98 -32.45 -20.57 -12.57
N ILE A 99 -32.40 -19.32 -13.03
CA ILE A 99 -33.27 -18.22 -12.56
C ILE A 99 -33.95 -17.63 -13.81
N GLU A 100 -35.27 -17.50 -13.77
CA GLU A 100 -36.07 -16.91 -14.82
C GLU A 100 -37.00 -15.81 -14.27
N PRO A 101 -37.09 -14.64 -14.93
CA PRO A 101 -36.25 -14.19 -16.04
C PRO A 101 -34.78 -14.08 -15.64
N VAL A 102 -33.86 -14.05 -16.63
CA VAL A 102 -32.43 -13.89 -16.37
C VAL A 102 -32.19 -12.59 -15.60
N LEU A 103 -31.37 -12.67 -14.56
CA LEU A 103 -30.96 -11.50 -13.77
C LEU A 103 -30.27 -10.47 -14.66
N SER A 104 -30.62 -9.22 -14.46
CA SER A 104 -30.10 -8.10 -15.23
C SER A 104 -29.96 -6.87 -14.33
N ILE A 105 -30.41 -5.72 -14.78
CA ILE A 105 -30.49 -4.49 -13.99
C ILE A 105 -31.78 -4.51 -13.17
N LEU A 106 -31.66 -4.40 -11.86
CA LEU A 106 -32.75 -4.43 -10.91
C LEU A 106 -32.82 -3.13 -10.12
N ASP A 107 -34.05 -2.74 -9.76
CA ASP A 107 -34.30 -1.75 -8.73
C ASP A 107 -34.33 -2.46 -7.37
N LEU A 108 -33.19 -2.43 -6.68
CA LEU A 108 -33.03 -3.08 -5.37
C LEU A 108 -33.79 -2.36 -4.23
N THR A 109 -34.39 -1.20 -4.48
CA THR A 109 -35.29 -0.54 -3.52
C THR A 109 -36.67 -1.19 -3.48
N LYS A 110 -36.94 -2.12 -4.38
CA LYS A 110 -38.19 -2.85 -4.54
C LYS A 110 -37.98 -4.35 -4.47
N GLU A 111 -39.08 -5.07 -4.30
CA GLU A 111 -39.10 -6.50 -4.40
C GLU A 111 -39.11 -6.94 -5.90
N ASN A 112 -38.16 -7.77 -6.28
CA ASN A 112 -38.02 -8.31 -7.63
C ASN A 112 -38.22 -9.82 -7.55
N TYR A 113 -39.21 -10.33 -8.26
CA TYR A 113 -39.60 -11.74 -8.20
C TYR A 113 -39.11 -12.53 -9.39
N PHE A 114 -38.57 -13.72 -9.11
CA PHE A 114 -38.00 -14.63 -10.09
C PHE A 114 -38.46 -16.06 -9.80
N THR A 115 -38.43 -16.89 -10.81
CA THR A 115 -38.61 -18.35 -10.66
C THR A 115 -37.22 -19.00 -10.61
N TYR A 116 -36.86 -19.56 -9.49
CA TYR A 116 -35.69 -20.40 -9.35
C TYR A 116 -36.07 -21.84 -9.68
N THR A 117 -35.25 -22.52 -10.49
CA THR A 117 -35.40 -23.97 -10.82
C THR A 117 -34.12 -24.66 -10.35
N ASP A 118 -34.28 -25.66 -9.50
CA ASP A 118 -33.15 -26.46 -9.01
C ASP A 118 -32.72 -27.54 -10.04
N ALA A 119 -31.65 -28.27 -9.71
CA ALA A 119 -31.09 -29.30 -10.57
C ALA A 119 -32.03 -30.49 -10.79
N GLN A 120 -33.07 -30.66 -9.98
CA GLN A 120 -34.11 -31.69 -10.13
C GLN A 120 -35.34 -31.19 -10.89
N GLY A 121 -35.36 -29.90 -11.23
CA GLY A 121 -36.47 -29.28 -11.96
C GLY A 121 -37.58 -28.72 -11.06
N TYR A 122 -37.42 -28.73 -9.75
CA TYR A 122 -38.36 -28.06 -8.83
C TYR A 122 -38.27 -26.55 -8.97
N LYS A 123 -39.45 -25.95 -9.05
CA LYS A 123 -39.57 -24.49 -9.20
C LYS A 123 -40.08 -23.87 -7.92
N LYS A 124 -39.43 -22.80 -7.50
CA LYS A 124 -39.93 -21.94 -6.43
C LYS A 124 -39.82 -20.46 -6.83
N GLN A 125 -40.77 -19.67 -6.33
CA GLN A 125 -40.66 -18.23 -6.46
C GLN A 125 -39.65 -17.71 -5.43
N ILE A 126 -38.74 -16.86 -5.89
CA ILE A 126 -37.80 -16.15 -5.03
C ILE A 126 -37.97 -14.64 -5.21
N CYS A 127 -37.65 -13.92 -4.16
CA CYS A 127 -37.63 -12.46 -4.14
C CYS A 127 -36.20 -11.97 -3.92
N ILE A 128 -35.73 -11.03 -4.74
CA ILE A 128 -34.43 -10.35 -4.57
C ILE A 128 -34.73 -8.87 -4.35
N THR A 129 -34.21 -8.34 -3.27
CA THR A 129 -34.30 -6.92 -2.91
C THR A 129 -32.97 -6.48 -2.26
N GLY A 130 -32.81 -5.22 -1.96
CA GLY A 130 -31.66 -4.69 -1.24
C GLY A 130 -32.06 -3.90 -0.03
N GLU A 131 -31.19 -3.87 0.95
CA GLU A 131 -31.29 -3.00 2.11
C GLU A 131 -29.95 -2.31 2.35
N ARG A 132 -29.99 -0.99 2.61
CA ARG A 132 -28.77 -0.27 2.97
C ARG A 132 -28.37 -0.63 4.39
N VAL A 133 -27.14 -1.09 4.54
CA VAL A 133 -26.58 -1.44 5.84
C VAL A 133 -25.46 -0.48 6.20
N LYS A 134 -25.48 -0.01 7.43
CA LYS A 134 -24.38 0.77 7.97
C LYS A 134 -23.24 -0.17 8.38
N SER A 135 -22.00 0.31 8.25
CA SER A 135 -20.82 -0.46 8.62
C SER A 135 -20.81 -0.80 10.11
N THR A 136 -20.48 -2.03 10.41
CA THR A 136 -20.24 -2.52 11.79
C THR A 136 -18.78 -2.40 12.21
N LYS A 137 -17.90 -1.87 11.34
CA LYS A 137 -16.49 -1.68 11.65
C LYS A 137 -16.31 -0.60 12.71
N CYS A 138 -15.61 -0.93 13.78
CA CYS A 138 -15.35 -0.05 14.92
C CYS A 138 -13.90 -0.13 15.39
N GLN A 139 -12.95 -0.01 14.44
CA GLN A 139 -11.52 -0.08 14.72
C GLN A 139 -10.93 1.30 14.92
N LEU A 140 -9.98 1.38 15.85
CA LEU A 140 -9.06 2.51 16.00
C LEU A 140 -7.86 2.28 15.08
N LEU A 141 -7.71 3.13 14.06
CA LEU A 141 -6.67 2.99 13.02
C LEU A 141 -5.39 3.73 13.37
N SER A 142 -5.50 4.87 14.05
CA SER A 142 -4.37 5.63 14.57
C SER A 142 -4.75 6.36 15.84
N PHE A 143 -3.77 6.62 16.68
CA PHE A 143 -3.92 7.42 17.88
C PHE A 143 -2.62 8.19 18.13
N SER A 144 -2.69 9.47 18.47
CA SER A 144 -1.51 10.30 18.74
C SER A 144 -1.84 11.42 19.71
N ILE A 145 -0.81 11.94 20.38
CA ILE A 145 -0.87 13.17 21.16
C ILE A 145 0.06 14.18 20.46
N PRO A 146 -0.49 15.02 19.55
CA PRO A 146 0.33 15.90 18.71
C PRO A 146 1.14 16.93 19.48
N SER A 147 0.67 17.41 20.65
CA SER A 147 1.39 18.37 21.48
C SER A 147 2.71 17.83 22.01
N GLU A 148 2.79 16.51 22.20
CA GLU A 148 3.95 15.82 22.77
C GLU A 148 4.72 15.00 21.73
N ASP A 149 4.34 15.08 20.47
CA ASP A 149 4.90 14.27 19.37
C ASP A 149 4.85 12.75 19.65
N ILE A 150 3.79 12.29 20.33
CA ILE A 150 3.59 10.87 20.67
C ILE A 150 2.66 10.22 19.68
N THR A 151 3.10 9.10 19.11
CA THR A 151 2.25 8.18 18.35
C THR A 151 1.91 6.96 19.22
N GLY A 152 0.62 6.69 19.40
CA GLY A 152 0.14 5.55 20.15
C GLY A 152 0.37 4.23 19.40
N ILE A 153 0.87 3.24 20.11
CA ILE A 153 1.04 1.88 19.60
C ILE A 153 -0.25 1.11 19.92
N ILE A 154 -0.98 0.77 18.86
CA ILE A 154 -2.24 0.05 18.98
C ILE A 154 -1.94 -1.45 18.94
N ASP A 155 -2.33 -2.15 20.00
CA ASP A 155 -2.43 -3.60 20.03
C ASP A 155 -3.90 -3.99 19.80
N GLU A 156 -4.16 -4.43 18.58
CA GLU A 156 -5.53 -4.75 18.16
C GLU A 156 -6.05 -6.05 18.80
N ASP A 157 -5.18 -6.96 19.20
CA ASP A 157 -5.59 -8.20 19.82
C ASP A 157 -6.07 -7.97 21.27
N HIS A 158 -5.36 -7.12 22.03
CA HIS A 158 -5.70 -6.78 23.41
C HIS A 158 -6.53 -5.51 23.55
N LYS A 159 -6.79 -4.81 22.45
CA LYS A 159 -7.49 -3.52 22.43
C LYS A 159 -6.85 -2.50 23.35
N THR A 160 -5.52 -2.41 23.30
CA THR A 160 -4.76 -1.43 24.07
C THR A 160 -4.01 -0.46 23.16
N VAL A 161 -3.80 0.75 23.66
CA VAL A 161 -2.95 1.76 23.02
C VAL A 161 -1.87 2.14 24.01
N SER A 162 -0.62 1.85 23.66
CA SER A 162 0.53 2.22 24.47
C SER A 162 1.09 3.56 24.03
N LEU A 163 1.15 4.51 24.94
CA LEU A 163 1.74 5.84 24.75
C LEU A 163 3.14 5.85 25.36
N ILE A 164 4.17 5.94 24.51
CA ILE A 164 5.55 5.95 24.98
C ILE A 164 5.95 7.39 25.25
N SER A 165 6.06 7.74 26.52
CA SER A 165 6.51 9.06 26.93
C SER A 165 7.07 9.04 28.35
N ALA A 166 8.10 9.87 28.59
CA ALA A 166 8.56 10.24 29.94
C ALA A 166 7.82 11.46 30.49
N GLU A 167 7.14 12.21 29.63
CA GLU A 167 6.48 13.47 29.96
C GLU A 167 5.15 13.30 30.71
N ASP A 168 4.67 14.36 31.33
CA ASP A 168 3.36 14.39 32.00
C ASP A 168 2.22 14.48 30.97
N LEU A 169 1.37 13.46 30.93
CA LEU A 169 0.21 13.38 30.05
C LEU A 169 -1.12 13.58 30.81
N SER A 170 -1.11 14.38 31.89
CA SER A 170 -2.28 14.57 32.75
C SER A 170 -3.43 15.35 32.10
N SER A 171 -3.15 16.12 31.04
CA SER A 171 -4.14 16.95 30.36
C SER A 171 -3.80 17.11 28.89
N CYS A 172 -4.07 16.08 28.08
CA CYS A 172 -3.75 16.06 26.64
C CYS A 172 -5.00 15.93 25.79
N LEU A 173 -5.01 16.65 24.67
CA LEU A 173 -5.86 16.32 23.53
C LEU A 173 -5.15 15.27 22.70
N ALA A 174 -5.92 14.35 22.11
CA ALA A 174 -5.36 13.37 21.20
C ALA A 174 -6.02 13.45 19.83
N ASP A 175 -5.27 13.14 18.79
CA ASP A 175 -5.81 12.92 17.46
C ASP A 175 -5.88 11.43 17.16
N TYR A 176 -6.87 11.04 16.35
CA TYR A 176 -7.10 9.65 16.01
C TYR A 176 -7.76 9.51 14.64
N SER A 177 -7.66 8.35 14.05
CA SER A 177 -8.47 7.93 12.92
C SER A 177 -9.20 6.63 13.24
N LEU A 178 -10.39 6.50 12.70
CA LEU A 178 -11.30 5.37 12.94
C LEU A 178 -11.68 4.70 11.63
N SER A 179 -12.28 3.52 11.72
CA SER A 179 -13.08 2.96 10.64
C SER A 179 -14.05 4.00 10.09
N ALA A 180 -14.33 3.93 8.79
CA ALA A 180 -15.16 4.92 8.11
C ALA A 180 -16.50 5.16 8.83
N HIS A 181 -16.83 6.43 9.05
CA HIS A 181 -18.05 6.90 9.73
C HIS A 181 -18.26 6.42 11.18
N ALA A 182 -17.22 5.81 11.79
CA ALA A 182 -17.25 5.52 13.23
C ALA A 182 -16.99 6.79 14.05
N THR A 183 -17.45 6.79 15.29
CA THR A 183 -17.24 7.86 16.27
C THR A 183 -16.56 7.33 17.52
N MET A 184 -16.00 8.21 18.33
CA MET A 184 -15.34 7.84 19.59
C MET A 184 -15.96 8.57 20.77
N SER A 185 -16.07 7.88 21.91
CA SER A 185 -16.58 8.45 23.15
C SER A 185 -15.78 7.92 24.36
N PRO A 186 -15.28 8.79 25.27
CA PRO A 186 -15.21 10.25 25.09
C PRO A 186 -14.39 10.62 23.86
N ASP A 187 -14.57 11.83 23.31
CA ASP A 187 -13.85 12.30 22.14
C ASP A 187 -12.59 13.09 22.54
N PRO A 188 -11.39 12.48 22.50
CA PRO A 188 -10.16 13.15 22.94
C PRO A 188 -9.67 14.24 21.98
N LYS A 189 -10.30 14.46 20.82
CA LYS A 189 -10.03 15.61 19.95
C LYS A 189 -10.57 16.91 20.54
N THR A 190 -11.65 16.81 21.31
CA THR A 190 -12.38 17.95 21.87
C THR A 190 -12.32 18.00 23.39
N GLU A 191 -12.10 16.86 24.04
CA GLU A 191 -11.99 16.72 25.49
C GLU A 191 -10.58 16.32 25.89
N SER A 192 -9.96 17.14 26.77
CA SER A 192 -8.63 16.85 27.31
C SER A 192 -8.73 15.72 28.35
N LEU A 193 -7.90 14.69 28.19
CA LEU A 193 -7.90 13.50 29.02
C LEU A 193 -6.57 13.30 29.73
N ASN A 194 -6.61 12.57 30.86
CA ASN A 194 -5.43 12.21 31.63
C ASN A 194 -4.92 10.81 31.25
N PHE A 195 -3.91 10.75 30.39
CA PHE A 195 -3.32 9.50 29.94
C PHE A 195 -2.16 8.99 30.83
N ASN A 196 -1.85 9.65 31.95
CA ASN A 196 -0.95 9.06 32.96
C ASN A 196 -1.57 7.84 33.66
N SER A 197 -2.88 7.71 33.58
CA SER A 197 -3.66 6.54 34.04
C SER A 197 -4.38 5.92 32.84
N PRO A 198 -4.72 4.63 32.88
CA PRO A 198 -5.48 4.00 31.81
C PRO A 198 -6.82 4.72 31.54
N VAL A 199 -7.08 5.04 30.30
CA VAL A 199 -8.31 5.70 29.84
C VAL A 199 -9.02 4.76 28.86
N GLU A 200 -10.31 4.51 29.08
CA GLU A 200 -11.14 3.74 28.16
C GLU A 200 -11.76 4.66 27.11
N LEU A 201 -11.52 4.36 25.85
CA LEU A 201 -12.11 5.04 24.70
C LEU A 201 -12.95 4.04 23.91
N THR A 202 -14.21 4.33 23.71
CA THR A 202 -15.13 3.45 22.98
C THR A 202 -15.33 3.96 21.56
N VAL A 203 -14.92 3.16 20.57
CA VAL A 203 -15.26 3.37 19.17
C VAL A 203 -16.64 2.81 18.90
N ILE A 204 -17.50 3.62 18.32
CA ILE A 204 -18.87 3.28 17.96
C ILE A 204 -18.94 3.25 16.45
N ALA A 205 -19.28 2.11 15.88
CA ALA A 205 -19.39 1.92 14.45
C ALA A 205 -20.48 2.83 13.83
N HIS A 206 -20.48 2.94 12.51
CA HIS A 206 -21.48 3.71 11.78
C HIS A 206 -22.93 3.27 12.07
N ASP A 207 -23.16 2.00 12.41
CA ASP A 207 -24.48 1.48 12.78
C ASP A 207 -25.02 2.06 14.09
N GLY A 208 -24.16 2.70 14.89
CA GLY A 208 -24.47 3.27 16.20
C GLY A 208 -24.68 2.24 17.32
N VAL A 209 -24.53 0.96 17.02
CA VAL A 209 -24.79 -0.17 17.94
C VAL A 209 -23.53 -0.94 18.25
N THR A 210 -22.76 -1.30 17.23
CA THR A 210 -21.51 -2.04 17.37
C THR A 210 -20.45 -1.15 17.99
N LYS A 211 -19.80 -1.65 19.04
CA LYS A 211 -18.83 -0.89 19.84
C LYS A 211 -17.59 -1.71 20.12
N GLN A 212 -16.45 -1.05 20.16
CA GLN A 212 -15.17 -1.60 20.61
C GLN A 212 -14.50 -0.62 21.56
N THR A 213 -14.15 -1.06 22.75
CA THR A 213 -13.43 -0.24 23.72
C THR A 213 -11.94 -0.55 23.65
N TYR A 214 -11.12 0.51 23.63
CA TYR A 214 -9.67 0.48 23.73
C TYR A 214 -9.24 1.11 25.05
N THR A 215 -8.26 0.50 25.69
CA THR A 215 -7.61 1.07 26.87
C THR A 215 -6.35 1.80 26.44
N VAL A 216 -6.34 3.12 26.55
CA VAL A 216 -5.16 3.95 26.27
C VAL A 216 -4.38 4.15 27.56
N GLN A 217 -3.11 3.82 27.54
CA GLN A 217 -2.25 3.92 28.74
C GLN A 217 -0.83 4.30 28.39
N LYS A 218 -0.19 4.99 29.32
CA LYS A 218 1.24 5.27 29.27
C LYS A 218 2.01 3.99 29.62
N ALA A 219 2.55 3.32 28.61
CA ALA A 219 3.29 2.08 28.75
C ALA A 219 4.38 2.00 27.68
N VAL A 220 5.42 1.25 27.98
CA VAL A 220 6.50 0.93 27.04
C VAL A 220 6.44 -0.57 26.80
N PRO A 221 5.84 -1.05 25.71
CA PRO A 221 5.84 -2.48 25.40
C PRO A 221 7.25 -2.96 25.06
N ASP A 222 7.54 -4.23 25.33
CA ASP A 222 8.78 -4.85 24.93
C ASP A 222 8.88 -4.97 23.41
N LYS A 223 10.12 -4.89 22.91
CA LYS A 223 10.40 -5.12 21.48
C LYS A 223 10.99 -6.50 21.28
N ILE A 224 10.62 -7.16 20.19
CA ILE A 224 11.39 -8.33 19.74
C ILE A 224 12.85 -7.93 19.50
N PRO A 225 13.81 -8.86 19.65
CA PRO A 225 15.24 -8.51 19.61
C PRO A 225 15.72 -7.93 18.27
N TYR A 226 15.03 -8.26 17.17
CA TYR A 226 15.54 -7.96 15.83
C TYR A 226 14.43 -7.85 14.78
N GLY A 227 14.51 -6.79 13.99
CA GLY A 227 13.66 -6.58 12.82
C GLY A 227 12.20 -6.32 13.18
N TYR A 228 11.33 -6.51 12.19
CA TYR A 228 9.89 -6.47 12.42
C TYR A 228 9.34 -7.85 12.76
N ARG A 229 8.25 -7.90 13.48
CA ARG A 229 7.56 -9.13 13.86
C ARG A 229 6.85 -9.72 12.64
N LYS A 230 7.22 -10.92 12.22
CA LYS A 230 6.57 -11.64 11.14
C LYS A 230 5.09 -11.89 11.46
N GLY A 231 4.21 -11.60 10.51
CA GLY A 231 2.77 -11.65 10.67
C GLY A 231 2.15 -10.36 11.20
N SER A 232 2.95 -9.29 11.38
CA SER A 232 2.43 -7.97 11.73
C SER A 232 2.14 -7.08 10.52
N GLU A 233 2.44 -7.57 9.34
CA GLU A 233 2.30 -6.82 8.09
C GLU A 233 0.83 -6.43 7.84
N THR A 234 0.55 -5.14 7.80
CA THR A 234 -0.79 -4.59 7.61
C THR A 234 -0.80 -3.60 6.45
N GLU A 235 -1.71 -3.77 5.51
CA GLU A 235 -1.97 -2.77 4.49
C GLU A 235 -2.69 -1.58 5.13
N LEU A 236 -2.06 -0.40 5.11
CA LEU A 236 -2.65 0.82 5.65
C LEU A 236 -3.74 1.37 4.73
N PHE A 237 -3.39 1.51 3.48
CA PHE A 237 -4.31 1.94 2.43
C PHE A 237 -3.73 1.57 1.06
N LYS A 238 -4.63 1.55 0.07
CA LYS A 238 -4.32 1.38 -1.34
C LYS A 238 -5.32 2.15 -2.17
N LEU A 239 -4.86 3.13 -2.93
CA LEU A 239 -5.69 4.09 -3.65
C LEU A 239 -5.30 4.18 -5.12
N ASP A 240 -6.29 4.46 -5.97
CA ASP A 240 -6.06 4.90 -7.34
C ASP A 240 -5.54 6.35 -7.33
N MET A 241 -4.46 6.62 -8.10
CA MET A 241 -3.90 7.97 -8.23
C MET A 241 -4.91 9.00 -8.74
N GLY A 242 -5.95 8.56 -9.46
CA GLY A 242 -7.02 9.43 -9.93
C GLY A 242 -7.91 10.00 -8.83
N VAL A 243 -7.94 9.38 -7.65
CA VAL A 243 -8.80 9.82 -6.53
C VAL A 243 -8.04 10.60 -5.44
N ILE A 244 -6.71 10.70 -5.53
CA ILE A 244 -5.90 11.39 -4.52
C ILE A 244 -5.97 12.93 -4.60
N GLY A 245 -6.73 13.48 -5.55
CA GLY A 245 -6.93 14.93 -5.69
C GLY A 245 -5.71 15.70 -6.17
N LEU A 246 -4.83 15.07 -6.97
CA LEU A 246 -3.76 15.68 -7.74
C LEU A 246 -4.00 15.46 -9.25
N PRO A 247 -3.54 16.38 -10.12
CA PRO A 247 -3.67 16.26 -11.57
C PRO A 247 -2.66 15.25 -12.15
N TRP A 248 -2.80 14.00 -11.76
CA TRP A 248 -1.90 12.91 -12.15
C TRP A 248 -1.92 12.65 -13.66
N THR A 249 -0.75 12.38 -14.22
CA THR A 249 -0.57 11.84 -15.57
C THR A 249 0.54 10.77 -15.56
N ALA A 250 0.53 9.86 -16.54
CA ALA A 250 1.57 8.84 -16.68
C ALA A 250 2.99 9.40 -16.92
N ALA A 251 3.09 10.67 -17.36
CA ALA A 251 4.36 11.35 -17.59
C ALA A 251 4.99 11.94 -16.32
N ASN A 252 4.29 11.93 -15.18
CA ASN A 252 4.85 12.43 -13.93
C ASN A 252 5.95 11.50 -13.40
N ALA A 253 6.91 12.09 -12.68
CA ALA A 253 7.93 11.36 -11.93
C ALA A 253 7.71 11.58 -10.42
N PRO A 254 6.73 10.87 -9.81
CA PRO A 254 6.36 11.13 -8.43
C PRO A 254 7.48 10.81 -7.45
N SER A 255 7.46 11.51 -6.33
CA SER A 255 8.33 11.26 -5.19
C SER A 255 7.55 11.41 -3.89
N LEU A 256 8.03 10.70 -2.85
CA LEU A 256 7.41 10.57 -1.56
C LEU A 256 8.30 11.16 -0.46
N ALA A 257 7.68 11.75 0.55
CA ALA A 257 8.32 12.12 1.81
C ALA A 257 7.35 11.87 2.98
N VAL A 258 7.87 11.69 4.18
CA VAL A 258 7.06 11.51 5.39
C VAL A 258 7.56 12.42 6.49
N THR A 259 6.66 13.09 7.18
CA THR A 259 6.95 13.84 8.42
C THR A 259 5.81 13.63 9.42
N GLY A 260 6.15 13.07 10.57
CA GLY A 260 5.13 12.64 11.54
C GLY A 260 4.09 11.72 10.88
N ASN A 261 2.82 12.03 11.02
CA ASN A 261 1.73 11.27 10.39
C ASN A 261 1.28 11.85 9.02
N ASN A 262 2.16 12.57 8.34
CA ASN A 262 1.88 13.15 7.03
C ASN A 262 2.72 12.47 5.95
N LEU A 263 2.06 11.85 4.97
CA LEU A 263 2.67 11.38 3.71
C LEU A 263 2.58 12.50 2.69
N VAL A 264 3.71 12.93 2.15
CA VAL A 264 3.79 13.94 1.10
C VAL A 264 3.92 13.26 -0.26
N VAL A 265 3.15 13.73 -1.24
CA VAL A 265 3.23 13.33 -2.64
C VAL A 265 3.56 14.53 -3.50
N CYS A 266 4.68 14.44 -4.23
CA CYS A 266 5.12 15.41 -5.21
C CYS A 266 5.10 14.75 -6.60
N LEU A 267 4.40 15.35 -7.58
CA LEU A 267 4.31 14.77 -8.93
C LEU A 267 5.57 14.99 -9.78
N GLY A 268 6.44 15.93 -9.39
CA GLY A 268 7.67 16.24 -10.14
C GLY A 268 7.42 16.88 -11.52
N ASP A 269 6.23 17.41 -11.76
CA ASP A 269 5.78 17.99 -13.04
C ASP A 269 6.16 19.46 -13.23
N GLY A 270 6.69 20.11 -12.21
CA GLY A 270 7.02 21.53 -12.22
C GLY A 270 5.81 22.47 -12.28
N ALA A 271 4.62 21.98 -12.01
CA ALA A 271 3.38 22.75 -12.10
C ALA A 271 2.50 22.58 -10.86
N THR A 272 2.42 21.37 -10.33
CA THR A 272 1.54 21.00 -9.21
C THR A 272 2.24 21.19 -7.88
N THR A 273 1.62 21.97 -6.99
CA THR A 273 2.08 22.05 -5.58
C THR A 273 1.92 20.69 -4.93
N PRO A 274 2.97 20.15 -4.28
CA PRO A 274 2.88 18.88 -3.55
C PRO A 274 1.78 18.91 -2.51
N ALA A 275 1.09 17.80 -2.34
CA ALA A 275 0.05 17.65 -1.33
C ALA A 275 0.50 16.69 -0.23
N TYR A 276 -0.14 16.80 0.94
CA TYR A 276 0.09 15.86 2.02
C TYR A 276 -1.21 15.21 2.47
N TYR A 277 -1.06 13.99 2.95
CA TYR A 277 -2.11 13.04 3.25
C TYR A 277 -1.90 12.45 4.64
N ASN A 278 -2.96 11.99 5.27
CA ASN A 278 -2.82 11.17 6.48
C ASN A 278 -2.06 9.89 6.12
N ALA A 279 -0.95 9.66 6.79
CA ALA A 279 -0.02 8.57 6.48
C ALA A 279 -0.59 7.17 6.79
N SER A 280 -1.67 7.06 7.58
CA SER A 280 -2.33 5.80 7.91
C SER A 280 -3.54 5.50 7.02
N THR A 281 -4.17 6.52 6.43
CA THR A 281 -5.43 6.34 5.68
C THR A 281 -5.34 6.76 4.22
N GLY A 282 -4.30 7.51 3.83
CA GLY A 282 -4.19 8.08 2.49
C GLY A 282 -5.14 9.25 2.20
N ASN A 283 -5.91 9.72 3.17
CA ASN A 283 -6.82 10.85 2.98
C ASN A 283 -6.06 12.17 2.84
N LYS A 284 -6.40 12.96 1.82
CA LYS A 284 -5.77 14.27 1.58
C LYS A 284 -6.10 15.23 2.72
N ILE A 285 -5.07 15.90 3.25
CA ILE A 285 -5.21 16.92 4.30
C ILE A 285 -5.01 18.32 3.72
N GLY A 286 -3.99 18.53 2.88
CA GLY A 286 -3.71 19.86 2.35
C GLY A 286 -2.56 19.88 1.35
N ASN A 287 -2.06 21.07 1.07
CA ASN A 287 -0.91 21.27 0.20
C ASN A 287 0.30 21.75 1.01
N VAL A 288 1.49 21.31 0.60
CA VAL A 288 2.76 21.67 1.25
C VAL A 288 3.03 23.17 1.06
N THR A 289 3.45 23.83 2.14
CA THR A 289 3.89 25.24 2.07
C THR A 289 5.27 25.32 1.44
N LEU A 290 5.37 25.94 0.26
CA LEU A 290 6.64 26.12 -0.46
C LEU A 290 7.34 27.45 -0.15
N GLY A 291 6.67 28.37 0.55
CA GLY A 291 7.23 29.72 0.82
C GLY A 291 7.57 30.46 -0.47
N SER A 292 8.82 30.89 -0.61
CA SER A 292 9.32 31.55 -1.80
C SER A 292 9.84 30.60 -2.90
N MET A 293 9.83 29.29 -2.65
CA MET A 293 10.30 28.30 -3.63
C MET A 293 9.31 28.20 -4.81
N ASN A 294 9.85 28.36 -6.03
CA ASN A 294 9.04 28.23 -7.23
C ASN A 294 8.78 26.74 -7.53
N VAL A 295 7.52 26.34 -7.62
CA VAL A 295 7.13 24.98 -7.97
C VAL A 295 7.70 24.52 -9.32
N ALA A 296 7.88 25.44 -10.27
CA ALA A 296 8.46 25.14 -11.58
C ALA A 296 9.92 24.62 -11.52
N SER A 297 10.63 24.92 -10.45
CA SER A 297 11.99 24.39 -10.23
C SER A 297 12.02 23.09 -9.43
N LEU A 298 10.92 22.70 -8.78
CA LEU A 298 10.86 21.53 -7.92
C LEU A 298 10.97 20.24 -8.75
N GLY A 299 11.96 19.43 -8.43
CA GLY A 299 12.20 18.13 -9.06
C GLY A 299 11.62 16.96 -8.28
N CYS A 300 11.96 16.88 -7.00
CA CYS A 300 11.50 15.82 -6.13
C CYS A 300 11.53 16.22 -4.66
N MET A 301 10.91 15.39 -3.84
CA MET A 301 10.93 15.48 -2.38
C MET A 301 11.33 14.14 -1.78
N THR A 302 11.93 14.16 -0.61
CA THR A 302 12.21 12.98 0.20
C THR A 302 12.25 13.39 1.67
N SER A 303 12.39 12.43 2.59
CA SER A 303 12.56 12.73 4.02
C SER A 303 13.67 11.89 4.63
N ASP A 304 14.29 12.45 5.65
CA ASP A 304 15.31 11.77 6.44
C ASP A 304 14.71 10.85 7.52
N SER A 305 15.55 10.23 8.33
CA SER A 305 15.13 9.29 9.39
C SER A 305 14.37 9.95 10.56
N LYS A 306 14.36 11.28 10.62
CA LYS A 306 13.66 12.07 11.64
C LYS A 306 12.43 12.81 11.09
N GLY A 307 12.11 12.59 9.81
CA GLY A 307 10.97 13.23 9.16
C GLY A 307 11.25 14.65 8.70
N ASN A 308 12.52 15.11 8.66
CA ASN A 308 12.83 16.35 7.98
C ASN A 308 12.65 16.15 6.47
N ILE A 309 11.90 17.03 5.84
CA ILE A 309 11.61 16.97 4.41
C ILE A 309 12.71 17.71 3.64
N LEU A 310 13.25 17.09 2.61
CA LEU A 310 14.13 17.72 1.64
C LEU A 310 13.36 17.94 0.32
N LEU A 311 13.53 19.13 -0.24
CA LEU A 311 12.99 19.53 -1.53
C LEU A 311 14.16 19.86 -2.45
N ALA A 312 14.25 19.17 -3.59
CA ALA A 312 15.34 19.36 -4.54
C ALA A 312 14.85 19.98 -5.84
N THR A 313 15.64 20.91 -6.40
CA THR A 313 15.35 21.48 -7.72
C THR A 313 15.89 20.59 -8.84
N LYS A 314 15.34 20.70 -10.05
CA LYS A 314 15.97 20.16 -11.26
C LYS A 314 17.08 21.10 -11.74
N ALA A 315 18.16 20.52 -12.25
CA ALA A 315 19.24 21.30 -12.82
C ALA A 315 19.87 20.58 -14.01
N THR A 316 19.86 21.22 -15.18
CA THR A 316 20.67 20.79 -16.31
C THR A 316 22.14 21.11 -16.07
N ASN A 317 23.03 20.52 -16.87
CA ASN A 317 24.47 20.81 -16.76
C ASN A 317 24.75 22.31 -16.84
N GLY A 318 25.61 22.81 -15.97
CA GLY A 318 25.98 24.23 -15.87
C GLY A 318 24.96 25.10 -15.10
N LYS A 319 23.85 24.55 -14.61
CA LYS A 319 22.83 25.28 -13.84
C LYS A 319 22.89 24.94 -12.35
N SER A 320 22.26 25.81 -11.55
CA SER A 320 22.21 25.65 -10.09
C SER A 320 21.21 24.57 -9.70
N PHE A 321 21.68 23.58 -8.97
CA PHE A 321 20.90 22.61 -8.22
C PHE A 321 20.83 23.04 -6.76
N SER A 322 19.66 23.06 -6.17
CA SER A 322 19.47 23.47 -4.78
C SER A 322 18.67 22.43 -4.00
N ILE A 323 19.05 22.24 -2.75
CA ILE A 323 18.29 21.45 -1.78
C ILE A 323 17.80 22.40 -0.70
N TYR A 324 16.51 22.33 -0.42
CA TYR A 324 15.86 23.01 0.69
C TYR A 324 15.43 22.00 1.74
N LYS A 325 15.26 22.44 2.98
CA LYS A 325 14.78 21.61 4.10
C LYS A 325 13.66 22.29 4.87
N THR A 326 12.75 21.46 5.39
CA THR A 326 11.72 21.86 6.36
C THR A 326 11.42 20.70 7.31
N SER A 327 11.00 20.99 8.52
CA SER A 327 10.56 19.98 9.51
C SER A 327 9.05 19.76 9.50
N SER A 328 8.30 20.48 8.66
CA SER A 328 6.83 20.40 8.63
C SER A 328 6.27 20.73 7.25
N VAL A 329 5.13 20.12 6.91
CA VAL A 329 4.39 20.40 5.67
C VAL A 329 3.80 21.81 5.60
N THR A 330 3.66 22.48 6.75
CA THR A 330 3.07 23.82 6.87
C THR A 330 4.11 24.93 7.06
N THR A 331 5.39 24.58 7.21
CA THR A 331 6.48 25.53 7.38
C THR A 331 7.23 25.72 6.07
N ALA A 332 7.50 26.98 5.70
CA ALA A 332 8.26 27.30 4.51
C ALA A 332 9.67 26.69 4.57
N PRO A 333 10.13 26.02 3.51
CA PRO A 333 11.46 25.42 3.47
C PRO A 333 12.55 26.48 3.43
N THR A 334 13.69 26.15 4.05
CA THR A 334 14.91 26.96 4.05
C THR A 334 15.98 26.33 3.17
N LEU A 335 16.79 27.14 2.50
CA LEU A 335 17.89 26.66 1.67
C LEU A 335 18.92 25.91 2.52
N LEU A 336 19.20 24.66 2.19
CA LEU A 336 20.27 23.85 2.79
C LEU A 336 21.59 24.05 2.03
N THR A 337 21.54 23.94 0.69
CA THR A 337 22.73 24.09 -0.16
C THR A 337 22.36 24.41 -1.61
N THR A 338 23.34 24.99 -2.30
CA THR A 338 23.30 25.16 -3.77
C THR A 338 24.60 24.60 -4.36
N TYR A 339 24.47 23.88 -5.46
CA TYR A 339 25.56 23.28 -6.21
C TYR A 339 25.42 23.63 -7.69
N THR A 340 26.51 24.13 -8.32
CA THR A 340 26.52 24.27 -9.79
C THR A 340 26.75 22.92 -10.40
N ASN A 341 25.73 22.40 -11.09
CA ASN A 341 25.82 21.10 -11.75
C ASN A 341 26.86 21.10 -12.87
N ASN A 342 27.99 20.46 -12.63
CA ASN A 342 29.08 20.32 -13.60
C ASN A 342 29.35 18.84 -13.95
N THR A 343 28.36 17.99 -13.81
CA THR A 343 28.48 16.55 -14.05
C THR A 343 28.46 16.14 -15.52
N GLY A 344 28.06 17.05 -16.39
CA GLY A 344 27.80 16.78 -17.82
C GLY A 344 26.41 16.22 -18.10
N LEU A 345 25.59 16.01 -17.07
CA LEU A 345 24.27 15.37 -17.11
C LEU A 345 23.25 16.22 -16.36
N ASP A 346 21.97 15.93 -16.53
CA ASP A 346 20.90 16.53 -15.74
C ASP A 346 20.82 15.84 -14.36
N MET A 347 20.24 16.51 -13.36
CA MET A 347 20.05 15.98 -12.02
C MET A 347 18.85 16.59 -11.31
N GLY A 348 18.40 15.95 -10.24
CA GLY A 348 17.33 16.46 -9.38
C GLY A 348 15.97 15.79 -9.58
N THR A 349 15.89 14.77 -10.42
CA THR A 349 14.68 13.94 -10.56
C THR A 349 14.53 12.99 -9.39
N LYS A 350 15.64 12.46 -8.86
CA LYS A 350 15.67 11.59 -7.68
C LYS A 350 16.75 12.04 -6.70
N VAL A 351 16.33 12.18 -5.45
CA VAL A 351 17.22 12.45 -4.31
C VAL A 351 16.87 11.46 -3.20
N SER A 352 17.87 10.96 -2.53
CA SER A 352 17.75 10.15 -1.33
C SER A 352 18.52 10.76 -0.17
N VAL A 353 18.12 10.40 1.06
CA VAL A 353 18.82 10.81 2.27
C VAL A 353 18.79 9.68 3.28
N GLN A 354 19.93 9.42 3.90
CA GLN A 354 20.07 8.46 5.00
C GLN A 354 20.64 9.19 6.23
N GLY A 355 20.08 8.89 7.40
CA GLY A 355 20.45 9.52 8.67
C GLY A 355 19.57 10.73 8.99
N ASP A 356 20.04 11.60 9.85
CA ASP A 356 19.40 12.84 10.31
C ASP A 356 20.21 14.04 9.83
N ILE A 357 19.60 14.87 9.00
CA ILE A 357 20.27 16.06 8.41
C ILE A 357 20.68 17.12 9.44
N ASN A 358 20.22 17.02 10.67
CA ASN A 358 20.61 17.92 11.74
C ASN A 358 21.81 17.40 12.55
N THR A 359 22.21 16.15 12.33
CA THR A 359 23.37 15.50 12.99
C THR A 359 24.28 14.84 11.96
N ASN A 360 23.98 13.59 11.56
CA ASN A 360 24.79 12.83 10.61
C ASN A 360 23.90 12.27 9.48
N ALA A 361 24.21 12.63 8.25
CA ALA A 361 23.45 12.18 7.10
C ALA A 361 24.32 12.07 5.84
N SER A 362 23.86 11.25 4.92
CA SER A 362 24.33 11.22 3.54
C SER A 362 23.16 11.59 2.61
N ILE A 363 23.33 12.62 1.80
CA ILE A 363 22.38 13.04 0.77
C ILE A 363 22.97 12.67 -0.59
N ILE A 364 22.17 12.03 -1.44
CA ILE A 364 22.56 11.64 -2.80
C ILE A 364 21.55 12.21 -3.79
N ALA A 365 22.05 12.93 -4.80
CA ALA A 365 21.29 13.33 -5.98
C ALA A 365 21.81 12.56 -7.19
N THR A 366 20.98 11.73 -7.78
CA THR A 366 21.35 10.91 -8.94
C THR A 366 21.44 11.79 -10.18
N CYS A 367 22.47 11.55 -11.01
CA CYS A 367 22.57 12.19 -12.33
C CYS A 367 21.76 11.37 -13.33
N ASP A 368 20.89 12.05 -14.07
CA ASP A 368 19.98 11.42 -15.02
C ASP A 368 20.72 11.07 -16.32
N GLY A 369 20.53 9.85 -16.82
CA GLY A 369 20.96 9.48 -18.15
C GLY A 369 19.98 10.00 -19.21
N THR A 370 20.45 10.08 -20.44
CA THR A 370 19.62 10.42 -21.60
C THR A 370 19.68 9.31 -22.64
N ALA A 371 18.77 9.34 -23.63
CA ALA A 371 18.79 8.37 -24.73
C ALA A 371 20.12 8.32 -25.49
N SER A 372 20.88 9.44 -25.49
CA SER A 372 22.18 9.55 -26.19
C SER A 372 23.38 9.53 -25.24
N SER A 373 23.18 9.65 -23.93
CA SER A 373 24.25 9.73 -22.95
C SER A 373 23.80 9.09 -21.64
N GLY A 374 24.15 7.82 -21.44
CA GLY A 374 23.90 7.12 -20.18
C GLY A 374 24.69 7.73 -19.02
N SER A 375 24.17 7.52 -17.81
CA SER A 375 24.81 7.94 -16.56
C SER A 375 25.23 6.73 -15.73
N ASN A 376 26.35 6.88 -15.03
CA ASN A 376 26.74 6.01 -13.91
C ASN A 376 27.16 6.86 -12.71
N LYS A 377 26.64 8.09 -12.60
CA LYS A 377 27.10 9.09 -11.64
C LYS A 377 26.00 9.57 -10.71
N PHE A 378 26.42 9.98 -9.53
CA PHE A 378 25.60 10.76 -8.61
C PHE A 378 26.46 11.80 -7.88
N VAL A 379 25.80 12.79 -7.29
CA VAL A 379 26.45 13.76 -6.40
C VAL A 379 26.06 13.45 -4.97
N ARG A 380 27.05 13.40 -4.07
CA ARG A 380 26.87 13.07 -2.66
C ARG A 380 27.34 14.22 -1.77
N TRP A 381 26.57 14.48 -0.72
CA TRP A 381 26.92 15.35 0.40
C TRP A 381 26.89 14.54 1.69
N ILE A 382 27.91 14.73 2.54
CA ILE A 382 27.95 14.15 3.87
C ILE A 382 27.73 15.26 4.89
N ILE A 383 26.83 15.04 5.82
CA ILE A 383 26.61 15.87 6.99
C ILE A 383 27.26 15.15 8.17
N THR A 384 28.13 15.87 8.90
CA THR A 384 28.76 15.38 10.13
C THR A 384 28.55 16.42 11.21
N ASP A 385 28.01 16.02 12.35
CA ASP A 385 27.68 16.88 13.48
C ASP A 385 26.90 18.15 13.08
N GLY A 386 25.93 17.96 12.16
CA GLY A 386 25.09 19.03 11.62
C GLY A 386 25.76 19.93 10.57
N VAL A 387 27.02 19.68 10.23
CA VAL A 387 27.77 20.46 9.24
C VAL A 387 27.77 19.76 7.88
N LEU A 388 27.25 20.45 6.86
CA LEU A 388 27.23 19.96 5.49
C LEU A 388 28.62 20.07 4.86
N GLY A 389 29.15 18.94 4.41
CA GLY A 389 30.42 18.84 3.67
C GLY A 389 30.28 19.25 2.20
N SER A 390 31.43 19.33 1.52
CA SER A 390 31.48 19.65 0.08
C SER A 390 30.87 18.53 -0.79
N PRO A 391 30.23 18.86 -1.91
CA PRO A 391 29.69 17.88 -2.84
C PRO A 391 30.80 17.02 -3.48
N GLN A 392 30.52 15.74 -3.63
CA GLN A 392 31.40 14.77 -4.29
C GLN A 392 30.68 14.14 -5.47
N VAL A 393 31.25 14.24 -6.65
CA VAL A 393 30.77 13.51 -7.84
C VAL A 393 31.36 12.11 -7.82
N ILE A 394 30.51 11.11 -7.76
CA ILE A 394 30.88 9.70 -7.68
C ILE A 394 30.48 9.00 -8.97
N SER A 395 31.40 8.21 -9.53
CA SER A 395 31.13 7.27 -10.62
C SER A 395 31.07 5.85 -10.05
N VAL A 396 30.04 5.11 -10.43
CA VAL A 396 29.87 3.72 -10.01
C VAL A 396 30.55 2.80 -11.03
N ASN A 397 31.34 1.85 -10.54
CA ASN A 397 32.04 0.88 -11.36
C ASN A 397 31.36 -0.49 -11.28
N GLY A 398 31.51 -1.30 -12.33
CA GLY A 398 30.94 -2.65 -12.38
C GLY A 398 29.41 -2.67 -12.63
N VAL A 399 28.86 -1.53 -13.07
CA VAL A 399 27.47 -1.41 -13.50
C VAL A 399 27.44 -0.83 -14.91
N GLY A 400 26.34 -1.09 -15.65
CA GLY A 400 26.08 -0.40 -16.90
C GLY A 400 25.68 1.06 -16.67
N ASN A 401 25.54 1.79 -17.77
CA ASN A 401 25.02 3.15 -17.71
C ASN A 401 23.49 3.12 -17.70
N TRP A 402 22.87 3.80 -16.74
CA TRP A 402 21.45 4.06 -16.80
C TRP A 402 21.15 5.20 -17.76
N GLY A 403 20.10 5.06 -18.54
CA GLY A 403 19.71 6.01 -19.57
C GLY A 403 18.22 5.96 -19.87
N ALA A 404 17.75 6.83 -20.77
CA ALA A 404 16.35 6.86 -21.18
C ALA A 404 15.86 5.50 -21.74
N PRO A 405 14.53 5.25 -21.78
CA PRO A 405 13.46 6.19 -21.51
C PRO A 405 12.98 6.24 -20.06
N ALA A 406 13.30 5.27 -19.23
CA ALA A 406 12.80 5.16 -17.86
C ALA A 406 13.94 5.31 -16.84
N SER A 407 14.81 6.27 -17.03
CA SER A 407 16.13 6.37 -16.43
C SER A 407 16.19 7.02 -15.05
N ASN A 408 15.07 7.15 -14.35
CA ASN A 408 15.00 7.81 -13.05
C ASN A 408 15.57 6.92 -11.92
N THR A 409 16.81 6.49 -12.07
CA THR A 409 17.51 5.68 -11.09
C THR A 409 17.64 6.42 -9.77
N LYS A 410 17.35 5.76 -8.66
CA LYS A 410 17.55 6.25 -7.30
C LYS A 410 18.68 5.48 -6.64
N VAL A 411 19.74 6.15 -6.24
CA VAL A 411 20.83 5.57 -5.46
C VAL A 411 20.54 5.79 -3.98
N VAL A 412 20.58 4.74 -3.17
CA VAL A 412 20.28 4.80 -1.73
C VAL A 412 21.44 4.22 -0.92
N THR A 413 21.92 4.95 0.07
CA THR A 413 23.06 4.52 0.89
C THR A 413 22.60 3.83 2.17
N LYS A 414 23.34 2.80 2.59
CA LYS A 414 23.10 2.04 3.81
C LYS A 414 23.41 2.82 5.09
N GLY A 415 24.32 3.79 5.01
CA GLY A 415 24.78 4.55 6.16
C GLY A 415 25.02 6.03 5.84
N THR A 416 25.57 6.75 6.80
CA THR A 416 25.73 8.21 6.75
C THR A 416 27.13 8.68 6.35
N THR A 417 28.08 7.76 6.15
CA THR A 417 29.48 8.10 5.83
C THR A 417 29.76 7.96 4.33
N ALA A 418 30.86 8.55 3.90
CA ALA A 418 31.33 8.45 2.52
C ALA A 418 31.73 7.03 2.09
N GLN A 419 32.05 6.15 3.04
CA GLN A 419 32.44 4.77 2.81
C GLN A 419 31.28 3.78 2.96
N SER A 420 30.08 4.28 3.32
CA SER A 420 28.90 3.42 3.47
C SER A 420 28.51 2.80 2.14
N ASP A 421 28.25 1.50 2.15
CA ASP A 421 27.71 0.78 1.01
C ASP A 421 26.38 1.39 0.56
N TYR A 422 26.06 1.19 -0.70
CA TYR A 422 24.83 1.72 -1.28
C TYR A 422 24.24 0.77 -2.32
N PHE A 423 22.98 1.01 -2.65
CA PHE A 423 22.20 0.20 -3.57
C PHE A 423 21.73 1.05 -4.73
N LEU A 424 21.60 0.42 -5.89
CA LEU A 424 20.97 1.00 -7.07
C LEU A 424 20.38 -0.08 -7.97
N SER A 425 19.36 0.28 -8.71
CA SER A 425 18.84 -0.49 -9.83
C SER A 425 18.35 0.47 -10.90
N TYR A 426 18.30 0.02 -12.14
CA TYR A 426 17.87 0.82 -13.27
C TYR A 426 17.25 -0.06 -14.36
N TYR A 427 16.44 0.54 -15.21
CA TYR A 427 15.76 -0.14 -16.29
C TYR A 427 16.77 -0.77 -17.27
N ASP A 428 16.47 -2.03 -17.67
CA ASP A 428 17.26 -2.84 -18.59
C ASP A 428 18.77 -2.81 -18.28
N PRO A 429 19.28 -3.75 -17.44
CA PRO A 429 18.73 -5.09 -17.20
C PRO A 429 17.93 -5.29 -15.90
N ASN A 430 17.55 -4.25 -15.13
CA ASN A 430 16.82 -4.37 -13.88
C ASN A 430 17.52 -5.17 -12.75
N ILE A 431 18.82 -5.15 -12.74
CA ILE A 431 19.65 -5.78 -11.71
C ILE A 431 19.70 -4.87 -10.49
N LEU A 432 19.45 -5.43 -9.31
CA LEU A 432 19.65 -4.73 -8.06
C LEU A 432 21.08 -4.92 -7.58
N HIS A 433 21.87 -3.85 -7.59
CA HIS A 433 23.28 -3.86 -7.21
C HIS A 433 23.49 -3.44 -5.77
N TRP A 434 24.35 -4.16 -5.08
CA TRP A 434 25.00 -3.73 -3.83
C TRP A 434 26.40 -3.25 -4.19
N VAL A 435 26.71 -2.00 -3.88
CA VAL A 435 27.96 -1.37 -4.22
C VAL A 435 28.77 -1.12 -2.95
N ASN A 436 30.03 -1.49 -2.96
CA ASN A 436 30.97 -1.18 -1.88
C ASN A 436 31.29 0.31 -1.89
N GLY A 437 30.92 1.02 -0.83
CA GLY A 437 31.03 2.47 -0.75
C GLY A 437 32.46 2.99 -0.62
N ALA A 438 33.42 2.18 -0.19
CA ALA A 438 34.81 2.59 -0.05
C ALA A 438 35.54 2.69 -1.41
N ASN A 439 35.16 1.89 -2.39
CA ASN A 439 35.78 1.86 -3.72
C ASN A 439 34.81 2.10 -4.88
N ASN A 440 33.51 2.23 -4.59
CA ASN A 440 32.43 2.43 -5.56
C ASN A 440 32.30 1.33 -6.63
N ASN A 441 32.66 0.09 -6.30
CA ASN A 441 32.53 -1.07 -7.16
C ASN A 441 31.31 -1.88 -6.77
N ALA A 442 30.50 -2.31 -7.75
CA ALA A 442 29.48 -3.31 -7.53
C ALA A 442 30.12 -4.59 -6.97
N SER A 443 29.66 -5.04 -5.81
CA SER A 443 30.22 -6.18 -5.08
C SER A 443 29.33 -7.40 -5.12
N LYS A 444 28.00 -7.18 -5.12
CA LYS A 444 26.97 -8.21 -5.25
C LYS A 444 25.79 -7.69 -6.07
N SER A 445 24.99 -8.60 -6.57
CA SER A 445 23.77 -8.26 -7.29
C SER A 445 22.69 -9.30 -7.07
N LEU A 446 21.44 -8.85 -7.17
CA LEU A 446 20.29 -9.72 -7.43
C LEU A 446 19.93 -9.54 -8.89
N GLU A 447 19.95 -10.65 -9.62
CA GLU A 447 19.62 -10.65 -11.04
C GLU A 447 18.14 -10.30 -11.25
N ASP A 448 17.83 -9.79 -12.44
CA ASP A 448 16.43 -9.64 -12.85
C ASP A 448 15.75 -11.00 -12.73
N SER A 449 14.55 -10.96 -12.23
CA SER A 449 13.85 -12.19 -11.98
C SER A 449 12.71 -12.38 -12.95
N ASP A 450 12.08 -13.39 -12.72
CA ASP A 450 10.87 -14.02 -13.14
C ASP A 450 9.65 -13.08 -13.26
N ASN A 451 9.78 -11.78 -13.22
CA ASN A 451 8.70 -10.85 -13.59
C ASN A 451 8.36 -10.94 -15.09
N GLY A 452 8.93 -11.95 -15.74
CA GLY A 452 8.60 -12.45 -17.06
C GLY A 452 9.36 -11.78 -18.19
N ASN A 453 9.55 -10.49 -18.17
CA ASN A 453 10.22 -9.75 -19.22
C ASN A 453 10.86 -8.49 -18.63
N SER A 454 12.19 -8.40 -18.70
CA SER A 454 12.94 -7.25 -18.16
C SER A 454 12.49 -5.91 -18.74
N TRP A 455 11.86 -5.91 -19.91
CA TRP A 455 11.31 -4.70 -20.51
C TRP A 455 9.91 -4.35 -20.01
N ALA A 456 9.18 -5.33 -19.48
CA ALA A 456 7.83 -5.10 -18.95
C ALA A 456 7.85 -4.35 -17.62
N MET A 457 8.94 -4.44 -16.88
CA MET A 457 9.05 -3.92 -15.51
C MET A 457 10.25 -2.99 -15.37
N ASN A 458 10.21 -2.12 -14.36
CA ASN A 458 11.30 -1.22 -14.02
C ASN A 458 11.52 -1.18 -12.51
N ASN A 459 12.71 -1.51 -12.07
CA ASN A 459 13.11 -1.65 -10.67
C ASN A 459 13.91 -0.44 -10.15
N ASN A 460 13.65 0.76 -10.62
CA ASN A 460 14.45 1.95 -10.32
C ASN A 460 14.09 2.68 -9.01
N CYS A 461 13.09 2.22 -8.27
CA CYS A 461 12.59 2.89 -7.07
C CYS A 461 13.02 2.15 -5.82
N LEU A 462 13.92 2.75 -5.06
CA LEU A 462 14.55 2.16 -3.87
C LEU A 462 14.47 3.10 -2.67
N ASP A 463 14.44 2.54 -1.47
CA ASP A 463 14.79 3.23 -0.22
C ASP A 463 15.36 2.25 0.80
N THR A 464 16.11 2.75 1.76
CA THR A 464 16.69 1.93 2.83
C THR A 464 16.65 2.64 4.17
N ARG A 465 16.29 1.91 5.23
CA ARG A 465 16.23 2.43 6.61
C ARG A 465 16.59 1.34 7.61
N SER A 466 17.18 1.78 8.71
CA SER A 466 17.36 0.95 9.89
C SER A 466 16.09 0.91 10.70
N PHE A 467 15.73 -0.26 11.21
CA PHE A 467 14.61 -0.47 12.11
C PHE A 467 14.88 -1.65 13.04
N ASN A 468 14.78 -1.44 14.34
CA ASN A 468 14.91 -2.45 15.38
C ASN A 468 16.10 -3.42 15.14
N ASN A 469 17.30 -2.89 15.09
CA ASN A 469 18.58 -3.60 14.86
C ASN A 469 18.74 -4.24 13.47
N ALA A 470 17.75 -4.13 12.57
CA ALA A 470 17.85 -4.55 11.18
C ALA A 470 18.04 -3.36 10.24
N GLN A 471 18.61 -3.61 9.06
CA GLN A 471 18.64 -2.67 7.94
C GLN A 471 17.77 -3.21 6.82
N TYR A 472 16.74 -2.49 6.44
CA TYR A 472 15.85 -2.88 5.35
C TYR A 472 16.13 -2.07 4.09
N LEU A 473 16.08 -2.75 2.96
CA LEU A 473 16.04 -2.17 1.62
C LEU A 473 14.68 -2.48 1.02
N VAL A 474 14.01 -1.48 0.49
CA VAL A 474 12.74 -1.67 -0.22
C VAL A 474 12.91 -1.30 -1.68
N LEU A 475 12.25 -2.06 -2.54
CA LEU A 475 12.22 -1.91 -3.99
C LEU A 475 10.77 -1.96 -4.47
N VAL A 476 10.37 -0.99 -5.29
CA VAL A 476 9.13 -1.10 -6.07
C VAL A 476 9.48 -1.45 -7.51
N CYS A 477 8.93 -2.58 -7.95
CA CYS A 477 8.95 -3.01 -9.33
C CYS A 477 7.72 -2.39 -10.02
N THR A 478 7.94 -1.34 -10.81
CA THR A 478 6.87 -0.64 -11.53
C THR A 478 6.61 -1.26 -12.90
N ALA A 479 5.34 -1.29 -13.34
CA ALA A 479 5.01 -1.78 -14.67
C ALA A 479 5.43 -0.76 -15.74
N HIS A 480 6.19 -1.20 -16.75
CA HIS A 480 6.59 -0.38 -17.90
C HIS A 480 5.76 -0.69 -19.15
N PHE A 481 5.69 -1.95 -19.52
CA PHE A 481 4.85 -2.43 -20.60
C PHE A 481 3.92 -3.53 -20.09
N PRO A 482 2.81 -3.17 -19.43
CA PRO A 482 1.92 -4.16 -18.80
C PRO A 482 1.38 -5.21 -19.75
N GLN A 483 1.24 -4.88 -21.04
CA GLN A 483 0.81 -5.82 -22.08
C GLN A 483 1.81 -6.96 -22.35
N TRP A 484 3.06 -6.83 -21.88
CA TRP A 484 4.07 -7.89 -22.05
C TRP A 484 4.21 -8.78 -20.82
N GLY A 485 3.38 -8.55 -19.81
CA GLY A 485 3.36 -9.32 -18.57
C GLY A 485 4.11 -8.63 -17.44
N GLY A 486 4.21 -9.34 -16.34
CA GLY A 486 4.75 -8.82 -15.08
C GLY A 486 3.66 -8.21 -14.18
N THR A 487 3.83 -8.39 -12.89
CA THR A 487 2.93 -7.85 -11.88
C THR A 487 3.73 -6.86 -11.02
N PRO A 488 3.25 -5.63 -10.85
CA PRO A 488 3.89 -4.70 -9.93
C PRO A 488 4.00 -5.31 -8.53
N CYS A 489 5.18 -5.21 -7.93
CA CYS A 489 5.48 -5.79 -6.63
C CYS A 489 6.26 -4.80 -5.76
N LEU A 490 6.03 -4.91 -4.46
CA LEU A 490 6.90 -4.34 -3.45
C LEU A 490 7.80 -5.46 -2.93
N TYR A 491 9.09 -5.25 -2.93
CA TYR A 491 10.07 -6.18 -2.34
C TYR A 491 10.76 -5.49 -1.17
N MET A 492 10.80 -6.14 -0.02
CA MET A 492 11.58 -5.68 1.12
C MET A 492 12.59 -6.73 1.53
N TYR A 493 13.85 -6.34 1.63
CA TYR A 493 14.99 -7.19 1.94
C TYR A 493 15.60 -6.79 3.27
N ASP A 494 16.02 -7.77 4.06
CA ASP A 494 16.93 -7.55 5.17
C ASP A 494 18.37 -7.52 4.64
N VAL A 495 18.95 -6.32 4.62
CA VAL A 495 20.31 -6.08 4.13
C VAL A 495 21.27 -5.74 5.25
N THR A 496 20.98 -6.17 6.48
CA THR A 496 21.88 -5.96 7.64
C THR A 496 23.25 -6.59 7.38
N SER A 497 23.26 -7.81 6.83
CA SER A 497 24.47 -8.45 6.32
C SER A 497 24.35 -8.72 4.82
N ASP A 498 25.49 -8.88 4.17
CA ASP A 498 25.54 -9.16 2.74
C ASP A 498 25.45 -10.65 2.39
N GLY A 499 25.49 -11.54 3.39
CA GLY A 499 25.54 -12.99 3.22
C GLY A 499 24.32 -13.56 2.50
N SER A 500 23.14 -13.04 2.80
CA SER A 500 21.86 -13.44 2.21
C SER A 500 21.51 -12.74 0.90
N PHE A 501 22.29 -11.73 0.48
CA PHE A 501 22.04 -10.98 -0.75
C PHE A 501 22.56 -11.77 -1.97
N THR A 502 21.82 -12.81 -2.33
CA THR A 502 22.13 -13.76 -3.41
C THR A 502 20.86 -14.17 -4.15
N GLY A 503 21.00 -14.66 -5.38
CA GLY A 503 19.87 -15.13 -6.20
C GLY A 503 19.28 -14.02 -7.08
N THR A 504 17.97 -14.03 -7.25
CA THR A 504 17.23 -13.05 -8.05
C THR A 504 16.42 -12.11 -7.14
N ILE A 505 15.85 -11.07 -7.73
CA ILE A 505 15.00 -10.09 -7.01
C ILE A 505 13.86 -10.79 -6.25
N SER A 506 13.20 -11.78 -6.85
CA SER A 506 12.06 -12.47 -6.24
C SER A 506 12.42 -13.70 -5.39
N THR A 507 13.66 -14.19 -5.47
CA THR A 507 14.07 -15.44 -4.81
C THR A 507 15.24 -15.29 -3.84
N SER A 508 15.67 -14.06 -3.56
CA SER A 508 16.80 -13.80 -2.67
C SER A 508 16.52 -14.29 -1.25
N ASP A 509 17.54 -14.87 -0.62
CA ASP A 509 17.47 -15.26 0.81
C ASP A 509 17.33 -14.05 1.75
N ALA A 510 17.66 -12.84 1.27
CA ALA A 510 17.44 -11.59 1.99
C ALA A 510 15.98 -11.13 1.96
N LEU A 511 15.13 -11.69 1.08
CA LEU A 511 13.75 -11.27 0.90
C LEU A 511 12.92 -11.53 2.17
N SER A 512 12.32 -10.48 2.70
CA SER A 512 11.57 -10.56 3.94
C SER A 512 10.08 -10.30 3.76
N PHE A 513 9.67 -9.52 2.74
CA PHE A 513 8.27 -9.22 2.43
C PHE A 513 8.11 -8.94 0.93
N ASN A 514 7.05 -9.47 0.33
CA ASN A 514 6.81 -9.37 -1.12
C ASN A 514 5.31 -9.45 -1.46
N PRO A 515 4.53 -8.40 -1.24
CA PRO A 515 3.15 -8.35 -1.70
C PRO A 515 3.07 -7.97 -3.18
N SER A 516 2.13 -8.59 -3.90
CA SER A 516 1.74 -8.14 -5.22
C SER A 516 0.94 -6.83 -5.12
N LEU A 517 1.32 -5.83 -5.88
CA LEU A 517 0.60 -4.57 -5.99
C LEU A 517 -0.39 -4.71 -7.14
N SER A 518 -1.65 -5.08 -6.87
CA SER A 518 -2.66 -5.08 -7.93
C SER A 518 -2.82 -3.67 -8.49
N SER A 519 -2.81 -3.54 -9.81
CA SER A 519 -2.90 -2.25 -10.49
C SER A 519 -4.35 -1.86 -10.75
N TYR A 520 -4.61 -0.57 -10.68
CA TYR A 520 -5.71 0.06 -11.40
C TYR A 520 -5.25 0.25 -12.84
N ASN A 521 -6.02 0.37 -13.81
CA ASN A 521 -5.71 0.49 -15.23
C ASN A 521 -4.29 1.01 -15.54
N SER A 522 -3.45 0.17 -16.09
CA SER A 522 -2.14 0.58 -16.60
C SER A 522 -2.30 1.44 -17.86
N SER A 523 -1.45 2.44 -18.00
CA SER A 523 -1.26 3.14 -19.28
C SER A 523 -0.02 2.58 -19.99
N ASP A 524 0.03 2.65 -21.32
CA ASP A 524 1.21 2.23 -22.07
C ASP A 524 2.44 3.04 -21.63
N GLY A 525 3.46 2.30 -21.21
CA GLY A 525 4.54 2.80 -20.42
C GLY A 525 5.51 3.71 -21.11
N ILE A 526 5.28 5.00 -21.00
CA ILE A 526 6.26 5.99 -21.44
C ILE A 526 7.23 6.34 -20.30
N ALA A 527 6.83 6.18 -19.05
CA ALA A 527 7.61 6.62 -17.89
C ALA A 527 7.43 5.69 -16.70
N ALA A 528 7.69 4.39 -16.87
CA ALA A 528 7.63 3.44 -15.77
C ALA A 528 8.46 3.92 -14.58
N THR A 529 7.90 4.80 -13.81
CA THR A 529 8.51 5.42 -12.66
C THR A 529 7.53 5.43 -11.50
N GLY A 530 8.07 5.46 -10.34
CA GLY A 530 7.34 5.56 -9.10
C GLY A 530 8.24 6.12 -8.04
N ASP A 531 7.93 5.84 -6.81
CA ASP A 531 8.82 6.00 -5.67
C ASP A 531 8.45 5.04 -4.57
N VAL A 532 9.37 4.83 -3.66
CA VAL A 532 9.18 4.06 -2.44
C VAL A 532 9.95 4.73 -1.30
N LEU A 533 9.38 4.69 -0.12
CA LEU A 533 9.97 5.27 1.07
C LEU A 533 9.71 4.40 2.30
N LEU A 534 10.74 4.11 3.07
CA LEU A 534 10.65 3.52 4.39
C LEU A 534 10.64 4.63 5.46
N ALA A 535 9.71 4.58 6.37
CA ALA A 535 9.57 5.55 7.45
C ALA A 535 9.34 4.82 8.79
N PRO A 536 10.37 4.66 9.63
CA PRO A 536 10.17 4.28 11.02
C PRO A 536 9.33 5.35 11.73
N THR A 537 8.42 4.91 12.60
CA THR A 537 7.69 5.83 13.49
C THR A 537 8.63 6.43 14.52
N THR A 538 8.32 7.62 15.02
CA THR A 538 9.17 8.35 15.99
C THR A 538 9.40 7.57 17.29
N ASP A 539 8.41 6.79 17.72
CA ASP A 539 8.49 5.88 18.87
C ASP A 539 9.36 4.64 18.59
N GLY A 540 9.69 4.37 17.32
CA GLY A 540 10.54 3.26 16.89
C GLY A 540 9.92 1.88 17.07
N TYR A 541 8.60 1.77 17.19
CA TYR A 541 7.90 0.47 17.27
C TYR A 541 7.35 -0.02 15.94
N LYS A 542 7.22 0.90 14.97
CA LYS A 542 6.66 0.57 13.65
C LYS A 542 7.57 1.02 12.53
N LEU A 543 7.57 0.26 11.45
CA LEU A 543 8.16 0.62 10.17
C LEU A 543 7.03 0.70 9.16
N ARG A 544 6.98 1.78 8.38
CA ARG A 544 6.03 1.95 7.29
C ARG A 544 6.76 1.95 5.96
N ALA A 545 6.19 1.30 4.98
CA ALA A 545 6.66 1.30 3.60
C ALA A 545 5.58 1.92 2.70
N TYR A 546 5.84 3.12 2.19
CA TYR A 546 4.94 3.78 1.24
C TYR A 546 5.46 3.60 -0.17
N TYR A 547 4.56 3.41 -1.11
CA TYR A 547 4.90 3.18 -2.51
C TYR A 547 3.96 3.93 -3.45
N VAL A 548 4.46 4.27 -4.62
CA VAL A 548 3.69 4.74 -5.76
C VAL A 548 4.21 4.09 -7.04
N ASP A 549 3.33 3.45 -7.79
CA ASP A 549 3.55 3.05 -9.19
C ASP A 549 2.77 3.99 -10.08
N ASN A 550 3.48 4.90 -10.74
CA ASN A 550 2.86 5.94 -11.54
C ASN A 550 2.17 5.39 -12.79
N ASN A 551 2.69 4.32 -13.37
CA ASN A 551 2.13 3.73 -14.59
C ASN A 551 0.85 2.94 -14.30
N CYS A 552 0.82 2.19 -13.20
CA CYS A 552 -0.34 1.44 -12.77
C CYS A 552 -1.31 2.26 -11.89
N LYS A 553 -1.08 3.55 -11.72
CA LYS A 553 -1.94 4.48 -10.97
C LYS A 553 -2.20 4.08 -9.52
N VAL A 554 -1.28 3.42 -8.86
CA VAL A 554 -1.48 2.96 -7.50
C VAL A 554 -0.54 3.67 -6.54
N ILE A 555 -1.09 4.11 -5.41
CA ILE A 555 -0.35 4.57 -4.24
C ILE A 555 -0.87 3.83 -3.01
N GLY A 556 0.03 3.44 -2.12
CA GLY A 556 -0.35 2.71 -0.92
C GLY A 556 0.73 2.67 0.14
N GLY A 557 0.43 1.99 1.22
CA GLY A 557 1.36 1.80 2.32
C GLY A 557 1.10 0.53 3.11
N TYR A 558 2.19 -0.01 3.66
CA TYR A 558 2.20 -1.12 4.60
C TYR A 558 2.82 -0.68 5.91
N GLU A 559 2.38 -1.27 7.00
CA GLU A 559 2.94 -1.08 8.33
C GLU A 559 3.38 -2.42 8.91
N PHE A 560 4.50 -2.40 9.62
CA PHE A 560 5.11 -3.52 10.32
C PHE A 560 5.40 -3.11 11.74
N ASP A 561 5.26 -3.97 12.73
CA ASP A 561 5.63 -3.68 14.12
C ASP A 561 6.78 -4.58 14.62
N CYS A 562 7.42 -4.16 15.72
CA CYS A 562 8.41 -4.96 16.43
C CYS A 562 7.98 -5.24 17.88
N ILE A 563 6.68 -5.21 18.16
CA ILE A 563 6.14 -5.43 19.50
C ILE A 563 6.24 -6.92 19.84
N ASP A 564 6.79 -7.23 21.01
CA ASP A 564 6.75 -8.59 21.57
C ASP A 564 5.38 -8.81 22.23
N LYS A 565 4.60 -9.77 21.68
CA LYS A 565 3.22 -10.05 22.11
C LYS A 565 3.13 -11.38 22.86
#